data_97d468078915491316c369d5a5a9b3ce
#
_entry.id   97d468078915491316c369d5a5a9b3ce
#
_cell.length_a   1.000
_cell.length_b   1.000
_cell.length_c   1.000
_cell.angle_alpha   90.00
_cell.angle_beta   90.00
_cell.angle_gamma   90.00
#
_symmetry.space_group_name_H-M   'P 1'
#
loop_
_entity.id
_entity.type
_entity.pdbx_description
1 polymer ?
#
loop_
_entity_poly.entity_id
_entity_poly.type
_entity_poly.pdbx_seq_one_letter_code
_entity_poly.pdbx_strand_id
1 'polypeptide(L)'
;MNTLLDTLWYFCYITVELVVLFIVITALVEIILMYIPQEKISKKIEKAGFFGNVIAAGFGALTPFCACSTLPMTVGFLNAGVPFGATMSFLIASPLLNPIIIAMLGALVGIKAMLIYVSIAFLCAVFFGWGLQKVDAQKYVKNVRLNKQSCCFASEESIEANKLPWSQKIAIALRAGWDTLRPIFWYLIIGVALGALIYGYMPSDWVLKIAGPDNPFAVPIAAIIGVPLYIRAETAIPIGVALMGKGMSIGAVIALVIGGAGMAIPEMSMLASIFKKKLVAMIVAVIFLTAVISGYLFNILL
;
A
#
# COMPACT_ATOMS: atom_id res chain seq x y z
N MET A 1 -32.85 -6.42 10.49
CA MET A 1 -32.28 -6.84 11.78
C MET A 1 -30.96 -7.61 11.62
N ASN A 2 -30.57 -7.92 10.38
CA ASN A 2 -29.35 -8.71 10.08
C ASN A 2 -28.12 -7.85 9.78
N THR A 3 -28.28 -6.57 9.48
CA THR A 3 -27.16 -5.68 9.06
C THR A 3 -26.09 -5.48 10.16
N LEU A 4 -26.47 -5.44 11.43
CA LEU A 4 -25.52 -5.30 12.54
C LEU A 4 -24.70 -6.58 12.78
N LEU A 5 -25.36 -7.74 12.70
CA LEU A 5 -24.72 -9.05 12.85
C LEU A 5 -23.77 -9.31 11.66
N ASP A 6 -24.20 -8.96 10.45
CA ASP A 6 -23.39 -9.09 9.23
C ASP A 6 -22.17 -8.16 9.27
N THR A 7 -22.34 -6.92 9.77
CA THR A 7 -21.23 -5.97 9.94
C THR A 7 -20.22 -6.45 11.00
N LEU A 8 -20.71 -7.00 12.12
CA LEU A 8 -19.86 -7.55 13.18
C LEU A 8 -19.10 -8.80 12.70
N TRP A 9 -19.78 -9.68 11.99
CA TRP A 9 -19.15 -10.86 11.39
C TRP A 9 -18.08 -10.47 10.39
N TYR A 10 -18.37 -9.51 9.51
CA TYR A 10 -17.44 -8.97 8.52
C TYR A 10 -16.24 -8.31 9.20
N PHE A 11 -16.45 -7.51 10.25
CA PHE A 11 -15.40 -6.91 11.05
C PHE A 11 -14.46 -7.95 11.67
N CYS A 12 -15.01 -8.96 12.34
CA CYS A 12 -14.22 -10.03 12.95
C CYS A 12 -13.45 -10.83 11.89
N TYR A 13 -14.11 -11.18 10.79
CA TYR A 13 -13.51 -11.93 9.70
C TYR A 13 -12.31 -11.18 9.10
N ILE A 14 -12.50 -9.91 8.71
CA ILE A 14 -11.43 -9.09 8.14
C ILE A 14 -10.31 -8.85 9.15
N THR A 15 -10.63 -8.60 10.42
CA THR A 15 -9.60 -8.37 11.44
C THR A 15 -8.71 -9.60 11.59
N VAL A 16 -9.29 -10.79 11.71
CA VAL A 16 -8.52 -12.04 11.83
C VAL A 16 -7.69 -12.30 10.58
N GLU A 17 -8.31 -12.14 9.40
CA GLU A 17 -7.63 -12.32 8.11
C GLU A 17 -6.43 -11.38 7.97
N LEU A 18 -6.60 -10.09 8.29
CA LEU A 18 -5.52 -9.10 8.22
C LEU A 18 -4.40 -9.38 9.22
N VAL A 19 -4.74 -9.77 10.45
CA VAL A 19 -3.73 -10.11 11.48
C VAL A 19 -2.92 -11.33 11.05
N VAL A 20 -3.57 -12.39 10.59
CA VAL A 20 -2.89 -13.60 10.12
C VAL A 20 -2.02 -13.29 8.91
N LEU A 21 -2.58 -12.60 7.92
CA LEU A 21 -1.86 -12.21 6.70
C LEU A 21 -0.64 -11.34 7.04
N PHE A 22 -0.80 -10.36 7.93
CA PHE A 22 0.28 -9.49 8.38
C PHE A 22 1.44 -10.28 9.01
N ILE A 23 1.12 -11.18 9.94
CA ILE A 23 2.14 -12.00 10.61
C ILE A 23 2.85 -12.92 9.61
N VAL A 24 2.09 -13.59 8.74
CA VAL A 24 2.66 -14.52 7.75
C VAL A 24 3.55 -13.78 6.75
N ILE A 25 3.09 -12.66 6.20
CA ILE A 25 3.87 -11.88 5.23
C ILE A 25 5.10 -11.27 5.90
N THR A 26 4.96 -10.69 7.10
CA THR A 26 6.11 -10.13 7.83
C THR A 26 7.14 -11.22 8.15
N ALA A 27 6.70 -12.41 8.57
CA ALA A 27 7.59 -13.53 8.82
C ALA A 27 8.31 -13.99 7.53
N LEU A 28 7.60 -14.04 6.41
CA LEU A 28 8.17 -14.40 5.10
C LEU A 28 9.21 -13.35 4.66
N VAL A 29 8.90 -12.07 4.81
CA VAL A 29 9.82 -10.96 4.52
C VAL A 29 11.07 -11.04 5.39
N GLU A 30 10.93 -11.28 6.68
CA GLU A 30 12.06 -11.45 7.60
C GLU A 30 12.96 -12.63 7.18
N ILE A 31 12.36 -13.75 6.80
CA ILE A 31 13.12 -14.89 6.27
C ILE A 31 13.88 -14.51 4.99
N ILE A 32 13.25 -13.81 4.07
CA ILE A 32 13.90 -13.35 2.83
C ILE A 32 15.06 -12.40 3.15
N LEU A 33 14.85 -11.45 4.08
CA LEU A 33 15.89 -10.48 4.47
C LEU A 33 17.08 -11.13 5.19
N MET A 34 16.89 -12.29 5.85
CA MET A 34 18.00 -13.08 6.40
C MET A 34 18.95 -13.61 5.32
N TYR A 35 18.45 -13.84 4.09
CA TYR A 35 19.26 -14.33 2.96
C TYR A 35 19.85 -13.22 2.11
N ILE A 36 19.28 -12.01 2.14
CA ILE A 36 19.69 -10.91 1.29
C ILE A 36 20.46 -9.87 2.12
N PRO A 37 21.78 -9.70 1.92
CA PRO A 37 22.55 -8.69 2.64
C PRO A 37 22.11 -7.29 2.23
N GLN A 38 21.41 -6.61 3.13
CA GLN A 38 20.83 -5.28 2.91
C GLN A 38 21.86 -4.23 2.49
N GLU A 39 23.10 -4.32 2.99
CA GLU A 39 24.19 -3.42 2.63
C GLU A 39 24.55 -3.45 1.13
N LYS A 40 24.46 -4.63 0.49
CA LYS A 40 24.75 -4.75 -0.95
C LYS A 40 23.67 -4.09 -1.80
N ILE A 41 22.41 -4.19 -1.36
CA ILE A 41 21.27 -3.55 -2.03
C ILE A 41 21.35 -2.04 -1.85
N SER A 42 21.57 -1.56 -0.62
CA SER A 42 21.71 -0.14 -0.31
C SER A 42 22.79 0.52 -1.16
N LYS A 43 24.00 -0.04 -1.19
CA LYS A 43 25.13 0.50 -1.96
C LYS A 43 24.89 0.51 -3.49
N LYS A 44 24.14 -0.47 -4.02
CA LYS A 44 23.75 -0.48 -5.44
C LYS A 44 22.73 0.61 -5.76
N ILE A 45 21.72 0.77 -4.91
CA ILE A 45 20.66 1.75 -5.11
C ILE A 45 21.20 3.18 -4.90
N GLU A 46 22.08 3.40 -3.92
CA GLU A 46 22.73 4.69 -3.68
C GLU A 46 23.53 5.19 -4.87
N LYS A 47 24.33 4.29 -5.49
CA LYS A 47 25.10 4.62 -6.70
C LYS A 47 24.25 4.89 -7.92
N ALA A 48 23.01 4.38 -7.97
CA ALA A 48 22.13 4.51 -9.13
C ALA A 48 21.40 5.87 -9.19
N GLY A 49 21.44 6.71 -8.14
CA GLY A 49 20.78 8.03 -8.13
C GLY A 49 19.29 7.94 -8.49
N PHE A 50 18.86 8.64 -9.57
CA PHE A 50 17.47 8.59 -10.05
C PHE A 50 17.04 7.17 -10.47
N PHE A 51 17.93 6.40 -11.09
CA PHE A 51 17.63 5.01 -11.44
C PHE A 51 17.37 4.12 -10.22
N GLY A 52 17.86 4.51 -9.04
CA GLY A 52 17.52 3.84 -7.79
C GLY A 52 16.02 3.85 -7.49
N ASN A 53 15.31 4.96 -7.81
CA ASN A 53 13.88 5.08 -7.67
C ASN A 53 13.14 4.16 -8.66
N VAL A 54 13.64 4.04 -9.89
CA VAL A 54 13.07 3.15 -10.91
C VAL A 54 13.20 1.67 -10.48
N ILE A 55 14.38 1.28 -9.99
CA ILE A 55 14.63 -0.08 -9.49
C ILE A 55 13.74 -0.39 -8.30
N ALA A 56 13.62 0.54 -7.35
CA ALA A 56 12.80 0.38 -6.15
C ALA A 56 11.31 0.29 -6.48
N ALA A 57 10.81 1.12 -7.41
CA ALA A 57 9.45 1.05 -7.91
C ALA A 57 9.17 -0.27 -8.65
N GLY A 58 10.12 -0.74 -9.48
CA GLY A 58 10.03 -2.03 -10.15
C GLY A 58 10.01 -3.21 -9.18
N PHE A 59 10.81 -3.14 -8.13
CA PHE A 59 10.78 -4.13 -7.06
C PHE A 59 9.43 -4.12 -6.31
N GLY A 60 8.89 -2.92 -6.02
CA GLY A 60 7.55 -2.77 -5.45
C GLY A 60 6.45 -3.37 -6.33
N ALA A 61 6.53 -3.17 -7.65
CA ALA A 61 5.57 -3.70 -8.61
C ALA A 61 5.63 -5.23 -8.77
N LEU A 62 6.80 -5.82 -8.56
CA LEU A 62 7.00 -7.27 -8.69
C LEU A 62 6.57 -8.04 -7.44
N THR A 63 6.53 -7.36 -6.30
CA THR A 63 6.22 -7.99 -5.01
C THR A 63 4.73 -7.87 -4.70
N PRO A 64 4.02 -8.98 -4.42
CA PRO A 64 2.59 -8.96 -4.10
C PRO A 64 2.35 -8.53 -2.64
N PHE A 65 2.95 -7.40 -2.24
CA PHE A 65 2.83 -6.89 -0.90
C PHE A 65 1.60 -5.99 -0.75
N CYS A 66 0.84 -6.20 0.31
CA CYS A 66 -0.16 -5.23 0.74
C CYS A 66 0.54 -4.04 1.42
N ALA A 67 -0.13 -2.92 1.55
CA ALA A 67 0.41 -1.75 2.22
C ALA A 67 0.85 -2.03 3.67
N CYS A 68 0.20 -2.97 4.34
CA CYS A 68 0.59 -3.41 5.69
C CYS A 68 2.00 -4.02 5.76
N SER A 69 2.41 -4.77 4.73
CA SER A 69 3.74 -5.40 4.67
C SER A 69 4.81 -4.48 4.10
N THR A 70 4.42 -3.49 3.30
CA THR A 70 5.39 -2.50 2.77
C THR A 70 5.96 -1.59 3.84
N LEU A 71 5.22 -1.35 4.93
CA LEU A 71 5.68 -0.48 6.03
C LEU A 71 6.90 -1.04 6.78
N PRO A 72 6.91 -2.29 7.26
CA PRO A 72 8.11 -2.88 7.86
C PRO A 72 9.31 -2.87 6.91
N MET A 73 9.10 -3.20 5.63
CA MET A 73 10.16 -3.14 4.62
C MET A 73 10.68 -1.73 4.41
N THR A 74 9.79 -0.73 4.37
CA THR A 74 10.16 0.68 4.24
C THR A 74 11.08 1.11 5.39
N VAL A 75 10.74 0.72 6.62
CA VAL A 75 11.58 0.99 7.79
C VAL A 75 12.91 0.23 7.70
N GLY A 76 12.88 -1.02 7.27
CA GLY A 76 14.07 -1.82 7.03
C GLY A 76 15.01 -1.16 6.01
N PHE A 77 14.48 -0.68 4.88
CA PHE A 77 15.26 0.03 3.86
C PHE A 77 15.84 1.36 4.37
N LEU A 78 15.06 2.13 5.13
CA LEU A 78 15.56 3.38 5.73
C LEU A 78 16.68 3.10 6.75
N ASN A 79 16.55 2.05 7.57
CA ASN A 79 17.58 1.64 8.52
C ASN A 79 18.83 1.08 7.84
N ALA A 80 18.67 0.43 6.68
CA ALA A 80 19.75 -0.07 5.85
C ALA A 80 20.48 1.04 5.05
N GLY A 81 20.03 2.31 5.16
CA GLY A 81 20.64 3.44 4.45
C GLY A 81 20.25 3.54 2.98
N VAL A 82 19.17 2.89 2.55
CA VAL A 82 18.64 3.08 1.19
C VAL A 82 18.15 4.54 1.03
N PRO A 83 18.44 5.19 -0.12
CA PRO A 83 18.02 6.57 -0.36
C PRO A 83 16.52 6.76 -0.14
N PHE A 84 16.16 7.84 0.54
CA PHE A 84 14.77 8.12 0.92
C PHE A 84 13.81 8.10 -0.27
N GLY A 85 14.21 8.68 -1.41
CA GLY A 85 13.39 8.70 -2.63
C GLY A 85 13.09 7.30 -3.16
N ALA A 86 14.09 6.43 -3.21
CA ALA A 86 13.94 5.04 -3.64
C ALA A 86 12.97 4.27 -2.70
N THR A 87 13.13 4.47 -1.39
CA THR A 87 12.24 3.88 -0.39
C THR A 87 10.79 4.38 -0.54
N MET A 88 10.59 5.68 -0.82
CA MET A 88 9.26 6.24 -1.08
C MET A 88 8.68 5.77 -2.41
N SER A 89 9.49 5.63 -3.46
CA SER A 89 9.04 5.04 -4.73
C SER A 89 8.56 3.61 -4.55
N PHE A 90 9.25 2.81 -3.75
CA PHE A 90 8.82 1.46 -3.37
C PHE A 90 7.51 1.48 -2.59
N LEU A 91 7.39 2.35 -1.58
CA LEU A 91 6.20 2.47 -0.73
C LEU A 91 4.94 2.85 -1.54
N ILE A 92 5.08 3.74 -2.53
CA ILE A 92 3.98 4.17 -3.38
C ILE A 92 3.65 3.12 -4.44
N ALA A 93 4.67 2.52 -5.06
CA ALA A 93 4.50 1.55 -6.14
C ALA A 93 3.83 0.26 -5.66
N SER A 94 4.23 -0.26 -4.50
CA SER A 94 3.84 -1.58 -4.02
C SER A 94 2.31 -1.79 -3.89
N PRO A 95 1.52 -0.91 -3.26
CA PRO A 95 0.07 -1.08 -3.18
C PRO A 95 -0.63 -0.81 -4.51
N LEU A 96 -0.08 0.08 -5.36
CA LEU A 96 -0.72 0.46 -6.62
C LEU A 96 -0.45 -0.55 -7.74
N LEU A 97 0.75 -1.11 -7.81
CA LEU A 97 1.20 -2.02 -8.86
C LEU A 97 1.20 -3.48 -8.43
N ASN A 98 0.30 -3.85 -7.49
CA ASN A 98 0.17 -5.25 -7.08
C ASN A 98 -0.16 -6.14 -8.29
N PRO A 99 0.58 -7.25 -8.51
CA PRO A 99 0.34 -8.17 -9.62
C PRO A 99 -1.10 -8.67 -9.73
N ILE A 100 -1.79 -8.82 -8.60
CA ILE A 100 -3.20 -9.25 -8.56
C ILE A 100 -4.10 -8.17 -9.20
N ILE A 101 -3.89 -6.90 -8.86
CA ILE A 101 -4.62 -5.76 -9.44
C ILE A 101 -4.40 -5.71 -10.95
N ILE A 102 -3.14 -5.83 -11.36
CA ILE A 102 -2.74 -5.79 -12.77
C ILE A 102 -3.41 -6.92 -13.55
N ALA A 103 -3.37 -8.16 -13.02
CA ALA A 103 -4.00 -9.32 -13.65
C ALA A 103 -5.52 -9.16 -13.74
N MET A 104 -6.19 -8.72 -12.66
CA MET A 104 -7.64 -8.53 -12.66
C MET A 104 -8.07 -7.40 -13.59
N LEU A 105 -7.33 -6.29 -13.63
CA LEU A 105 -7.62 -5.19 -14.54
C LEU A 105 -7.48 -5.63 -15.99
N GLY A 106 -6.44 -6.40 -16.30
CA GLY A 106 -6.23 -6.98 -17.63
C GLY A 106 -7.33 -7.96 -18.06
N ALA A 107 -7.82 -8.77 -17.11
CA ALA A 107 -8.86 -9.75 -17.38
C ALA A 107 -10.28 -9.14 -17.51
N LEU A 108 -10.62 -8.13 -16.70
CA LEU A 108 -11.97 -7.60 -16.61
C LEU A 108 -12.20 -6.36 -17.47
N VAL A 109 -11.18 -5.50 -17.60
CA VAL A 109 -11.28 -4.23 -18.35
C VAL A 109 -10.54 -4.28 -19.68
N GLY A 110 -9.49 -5.10 -19.75
CA GLY A 110 -8.73 -5.33 -20.96
C GLY A 110 -7.27 -4.92 -20.89
N ILE A 111 -6.47 -5.47 -21.81
CA ILE A 111 -5.00 -5.32 -21.82
C ILE A 111 -4.58 -3.86 -22.03
N LYS A 112 -5.33 -3.08 -22.83
CA LYS A 112 -5.03 -1.65 -23.03
C LYS A 112 -5.13 -0.88 -21.72
N ALA A 113 -6.21 -1.08 -20.97
CA ALA A 113 -6.41 -0.45 -19.66
C ALA A 113 -5.31 -0.85 -18.67
N MET A 114 -4.94 -2.13 -18.63
CA MET A 114 -3.86 -2.63 -17.81
C MET A 114 -2.52 -1.94 -18.10
N LEU A 115 -2.13 -1.83 -19.37
CA LEU A 115 -0.87 -1.21 -19.77
C LEU A 115 -0.83 0.28 -19.44
N ILE A 116 -1.93 1.00 -19.67
CA ILE A 116 -2.07 2.41 -19.32
C ILE A 116 -1.93 2.58 -17.80
N TYR A 117 -2.64 1.76 -17.01
CA TYR A 117 -2.59 1.79 -15.55
C TYR A 117 -1.18 1.59 -15.01
N VAL A 118 -0.51 0.52 -15.44
CA VAL A 118 0.85 0.17 -15.01
C VAL A 118 1.81 1.30 -15.36
N SER A 119 1.74 1.84 -16.59
CA SER A 119 2.63 2.92 -17.03
C SER A 119 2.46 4.18 -16.19
N ILE A 120 1.22 4.61 -15.95
CA ILE A 120 0.93 5.83 -15.19
C ILE A 120 1.33 5.65 -13.72
N ALA A 121 0.88 4.57 -13.09
CA ALA A 121 1.16 4.31 -11.68
C ALA A 121 2.67 4.18 -11.43
N PHE A 122 3.40 3.53 -12.33
CA PHE A 122 4.86 3.38 -12.25
C PHE A 122 5.57 4.73 -12.38
N LEU A 123 5.23 5.51 -13.40
CA LEU A 123 5.81 6.85 -13.59
C LEU A 123 5.52 7.75 -12.39
N CYS A 124 4.27 7.78 -11.92
CA CYS A 124 3.90 8.56 -10.75
C CYS A 124 4.70 8.13 -9.51
N ALA A 125 4.83 6.83 -9.24
CA ALA A 125 5.61 6.33 -8.10
C ALA A 125 7.08 6.78 -8.15
N VAL A 126 7.72 6.72 -9.32
CA VAL A 126 9.12 7.16 -9.53
C VAL A 126 9.25 8.68 -9.35
N PHE A 127 8.41 9.46 -10.04
CA PHE A 127 8.50 10.92 -10.00
C PHE A 127 8.18 11.49 -8.62
N PHE A 128 7.15 10.98 -7.96
CA PHE A 128 6.79 11.45 -6.63
C PHE A 128 7.79 11.00 -5.56
N GLY A 129 8.35 9.78 -5.66
CA GLY A 129 9.42 9.36 -4.76
C GLY A 129 10.66 10.25 -4.89
N TRP A 130 11.03 10.61 -6.11
CA TRP A 130 12.11 11.55 -6.38
C TRP A 130 11.77 12.98 -5.88
N GLY A 131 10.52 13.44 -6.09
CA GLY A 131 10.06 14.72 -5.59
C GLY A 131 10.10 14.82 -4.06
N LEU A 132 9.67 13.79 -3.36
CA LEU A 132 9.74 13.72 -1.89
C LEU A 132 11.18 13.77 -1.36
N GLN A 133 12.13 13.19 -2.10
CA GLN A 133 13.55 13.30 -1.78
C GLN A 133 14.06 14.74 -1.92
N LYS A 134 13.67 15.45 -3.00
CA LYS A 134 14.08 16.84 -3.22
C LYS A 134 13.54 17.81 -2.16
N VAL A 135 12.35 17.54 -1.63
CA VAL A 135 11.71 18.35 -0.59
C VAL A 135 12.30 18.05 0.81
N ASP A 136 13.34 17.20 0.90
CA ASP A 136 13.96 16.82 2.19
C ASP A 136 12.93 16.23 3.18
N ALA A 137 11.92 15.51 2.66
CA ALA A 137 10.85 14.95 3.46
C ALA A 137 11.33 13.90 4.48
N GLN A 138 12.57 13.45 4.35
CA GLN A 138 13.26 12.57 5.29
C GLN A 138 13.28 13.12 6.74
N LYS A 139 13.26 14.44 6.92
CA LYS A 139 13.18 15.12 8.23
C LYS A 139 11.88 14.81 8.99
N TYR A 140 10.86 14.33 8.28
CA TYR A 140 9.56 13.99 8.87
C TYR A 140 9.41 12.49 9.18
N VAL A 141 10.46 11.70 9.01
CA VAL A 141 10.53 10.34 9.53
C VAL A 141 10.69 10.44 11.05
N LYS A 142 9.85 9.74 11.81
CA LYS A 142 10.05 9.64 13.25
C LYS A 142 11.28 8.77 13.49
N ASN A 143 12.09 9.10 14.50
CA ASN A 143 13.13 8.21 14.99
C ASN A 143 12.46 6.99 15.69
N VAL A 144 11.76 6.19 14.94
CA VAL A 144 11.31 4.88 15.40
C VAL A 144 12.57 4.01 15.40
N ARG A 145 13.33 4.06 16.48
CA ARG A 145 14.16 2.94 16.88
C ARG A 145 13.15 1.84 17.20
N LEU A 146 12.73 1.10 16.20
CA LEU A 146 12.19 -0.22 16.45
C LEU A 146 13.23 -0.86 17.36
N ASN A 147 12.77 -1.21 18.56
CA ASN A 147 13.59 -1.70 19.67
C ASN A 147 14.72 -2.54 19.09
N LYS A 148 15.97 -2.20 19.37
CA LYS A 148 17.18 -2.84 18.80
C LYS A 148 17.13 -4.38 18.81
N GLN A 149 16.22 -4.96 19.58
CA GLN A 149 15.99 -6.39 19.68
C GLN A 149 15.14 -7.01 18.55
N SER A 150 14.28 -6.24 17.85
CA SER A 150 13.46 -6.77 16.73
C SER A 150 14.01 -6.46 15.33
N CYS A 151 14.94 -5.50 15.22
CA CYS A 151 15.59 -5.14 13.94
C CYS A 151 17.11 -5.30 13.96
N CYS A 152 17.70 -5.85 15.02
CA CYS A 152 19.15 -6.07 15.15
C CYS A 152 19.67 -7.29 14.40
N PHE A 153 18.89 -7.87 13.48
CA PHE A 153 19.44 -8.87 12.56
C PHE A 153 20.18 -8.24 11.35
N ALA A 154 20.43 -6.92 11.37
CA ALA A 154 20.88 -6.21 10.16
C ALA A 154 22.40 -6.01 10.03
N SER A 155 23.27 -6.30 10.97
CA SER A 155 24.68 -5.95 10.76
C SER A 155 25.77 -6.91 11.19
N GLU A 156 25.54 -7.85 12.11
CA GLU A 156 26.59 -8.85 12.44
C GLU A 156 26.05 -10.29 12.60
N GLU A 157 24.78 -10.45 12.93
CA GLU A 157 24.14 -11.76 13.13
C GLU A 157 23.58 -12.40 11.85
N SER A 158 23.51 -11.68 10.73
CA SER A 158 23.01 -12.25 9.46
C SER A 158 23.91 -13.40 8.94
N ILE A 159 25.17 -13.43 9.34
CA ILE A 159 26.11 -14.51 9.00
C ILE A 159 25.88 -15.71 9.92
N GLU A 160 25.49 -15.51 11.17
CA GLU A 160 25.16 -16.58 12.11
C GLU A 160 23.73 -17.09 11.95
N ALA A 161 22.76 -16.22 11.61
CA ALA A 161 21.38 -16.60 11.34
C ALA A 161 21.24 -17.61 10.19
N ASN A 162 22.16 -17.58 9.24
CA ASN A 162 22.15 -18.53 8.11
C ASN A 162 22.50 -19.98 8.57
N LYS A 163 23.13 -20.15 9.73
CA LYS A 163 23.49 -21.44 10.33
C LYS A 163 22.43 -22.02 11.26
N LEU A 164 21.38 -21.24 11.59
CA LEU A 164 20.31 -21.69 12.50
C LEU A 164 19.39 -22.72 11.82
N PRO A 165 18.87 -23.71 12.56
CA PRO A 165 17.89 -24.66 12.04
C PRO A 165 16.58 -23.93 11.66
N TRP A 166 15.88 -24.45 10.66
CA TRP A 166 14.65 -23.85 10.09
C TRP A 166 13.57 -23.54 11.14
N SER A 167 13.42 -24.40 12.15
CA SER A 167 12.46 -24.20 13.24
C SER A 167 12.73 -22.91 14.04
N GLN A 168 13.99 -22.60 14.29
CA GLN A 168 14.37 -21.37 15.00
C GLN A 168 14.20 -20.14 14.10
N LYS A 169 14.51 -20.22 12.80
CA LYS A 169 14.27 -19.14 11.84
C LYS A 169 12.80 -18.76 11.78
N ILE A 170 11.91 -19.75 11.70
CA ILE A 170 10.46 -19.53 11.71
C ILE A 170 9.98 -18.89 13.02
N ALA A 171 10.46 -19.38 14.15
CA ALA A 171 10.10 -18.84 15.46
C ALA A 171 10.54 -17.38 15.62
N ILE A 172 11.74 -17.03 15.16
CA ILE A 172 12.27 -15.64 15.17
C ILE A 172 11.43 -14.76 14.25
N ALA A 173 11.13 -15.23 13.04
CA ALA A 173 10.35 -14.51 12.05
C ALA A 173 8.90 -14.25 12.52
N LEU A 174 8.25 -15.24 13.13
CA LEU A 174 6.92 -15.07 13.72
C LEU A 174 6.92 -14.10 14.91
N ARG A 175 7.96 -14.15 15.74
CA ARG A 175 8.13 -13.23 16.86
C ARG A 175 8.34 -11.81 16.38
N ALA A 176 9.16 -11.60 15.35
CA ALA A 176 9.34 -10.30 14.70
C ALA A 176 8.02 -9.78 14.11
N GLY A 177 7.23 -10.64 13.48
CA GLY A 177 5.88 -10.30 13.00
C GLY A 177 4.95 -9.82 14.11
N TRP A 178 4.94 -10.51 15.25
CA TRP A 178 4.15 -10.13 16.41
C TRP A 178 4.61 -8.81 17.05
N ASP A 179 5.91 -8.64 17.22
CA ASP A 179 6.49 -7.43 17.79
C ASP A 179 6.25 -6.19 16.90
N THR A 180 6.21 -6.39 15.59
CA THR A 180 5.87 -5.34 14.62
C THR A 180 4.36 -5.03 14.62
N LEU A 181 3.51 -6.04 14.81
CA LEU A 181 2.07 -5.88 14.85
C LEU A 181 1.61 -5.14 16.13
N ARG A 182 2.20 -5.46 17.28
CA ARG A 182 1.78 -4.98 18.60
C ARG A 182 1.56 -3.46 18.69
N PRO A 183 2.50 -2.60 18.25
CA PRO A 183 2.30 -1.14 18.30
C PRO A 183 1.25 -0.64 17.32
N ILE A 184 0.97 -1.39 16.25
CA ILE A 184 0.08 -1.01 15.16
C ILE A 184 -1.34 -1.57 15.38
N PHE A 185 -1.48 -2.58 16.22
CA PHE A 185 -2.71 -3.36 16.42
C PHE A 185 -3.93 -2.48 16.73
N TRP A 186 -3.81 -1.51 17.62
CA TRP A 186 -4.91 -0.60 17.96
C TRP A 186 -5.32 0.28 16.78
N TYR A 187 -4.35 0.76 16.01
CA TYR A 187 -4.64 1.56 14.81
C TYR A 187 -5.33 0.72 13.74
N LEU A 188 -4.92 -0.55 13.60
CA LEU A 188 -5.55 -1.50 12.67
C LEU A 188 -7.01 -1.75 13.05
N ILE A 189 -7.30 -2.04 14.33
CA ILE A 189 -8.67 -2.29 14.82
C ILE A 189 -9.57 -1.08 14.57
N ILE A 190 -9.11 0.11 14.92
CA ILE A 190 -9.89 1.35 14.72
C ILE A 190 -10.15 1.57 13.24
N GLY A 191 -9.14 1.39 12.38
CA GLY A 191 -9.27 1.54 10.94
C GLY A 191 -10.25 0.55 10.33
N VAL A 192 -10.16 -0.73 10.70
CA VAL A 192 -11.08 -1.78 10.21
C VAL A 192 -12.49 -1.56 10.74
N ALA A 193 -12.66 -1.12 12.00
CA ALA A 193 -13.97 -0.81 12.56
C ALA A 193 -14.67 0.33 11.81
N LEU A 194 -13.93 1.42 11.51
CA LEU A 194 -14.45 2.53 10.72
C LEU A 194 -14.79 2.07 9.29
N GLY A 195 -13.90 1.29 8.65
CA GLY A 195 -14.14 0.74 7.32
C GLY A 195 -15.37 -0.17 7.26
N ALA A 196 -15.53 -1.07 8.22
CA ALA A 196 -16.70 -1.97 8.30
C ALA A 196 -18.02 -1.21 8.53
N LEU A 197 -18.01 -0.16 9.37
CA LEU A 197 -19.16 0.70 9.57
C LEU A 197 -19.58 1.39 8.27
N ILE A 198 -18.63 1.95 7.54
CA ILE A 198 -18.90 2.66 6.29
C ILE A 198 -19.41 1.69 5.23
N TYR A 199 -18.75 0.53 5.07
CA TYR A 199 -19.18 -0.50 4.12
C TYR A 199 -20.60 -1.01 4.39
N GLY A 200 -20.98 -1.21 5.66
CA GLY A 200 -22.31 -1.69 6.05
C GLY A 200 -23.44 -0.67 5.83
N TYR A 201 -23.14 0.62 5.80
CA TYR A 201 -24.16 1.68 5.76
C TYR A 201 -24.16 2.52 4.48
N MET A 202 -23.18 2.37 3.56
CA MET A 202 -23.07 3.20 2.36
C MET A 202 -23.85 2.61 1.18
N PRO A 203 -24.97 3.23 0.75
CA PRO A 203 -25.74 2.75 -0.40
C PRO A 203 -24.95 3.01 -1.71
N SER A 204 -24.88 2.01 -2.58
CA SER A 204 -24.25 2.11 -3.92
C SER A 204 -24.87 3.24 -4.78
N ASP A 205 -26.12 3.57 -4.57
CA ASP A 205 -26.85 4.62 -5.33
C ASP A 205 -26.33 6.04 -5.02
N TRP A 206 -25.81 6.26 -3.84
CA TRP A 206 -25.17 7.53 -3.47
C TRP A 206 -23.86 7.76 -4.23
N VAL A 207 -23.05 6.70 -4.37
CA VAL A 207 -21.79 6.74 -5.12
C VAL A 207 -22.08 7.10 -6.60
N LEU A 208 -23.13 6.51 -7.17
CA LEU A 208 -23.52 6.77 -8.56
C LEU A 208 -24.05 8.19 -8.79
N LYS A 209 -24.83 8.74 -7.86
CA LYS A 209 -25.34 10.13 -7.97
C LYS A 209 -24.22 11.16 -7.94
N ILE A 210 -23.13 10.91 -7.22
CA ILE A 210 -22.05 11.86 -7.00
C ILE A 210 -20.92 11.66 -8.00
N ALA A 211 -20.64 10.40 -8.37
CA ALA A 211 -19.55 10.03 -9.29
C ALA A 211 -20.06 9.60 -10.68
N GLY A 212 -21.25 10.04 -11.08
CA GLY A 212 -21.82 9.76 -12.40
C GLY A 212 -21.07 10.44 -13.56
N PRO A 213 -21.32 10.00 -14.81
CA PRO A 213 -20.56 10.40 -16.00
C PRO A 213 -20.69 11.88 -16.35
N ASP A 214 -21.80 12.53 -15.96
CA ASP A 214 -22.08 13.95 -16.27
C ASP A 214 -21.35 14.93 -15.36
N ASN A 215 -20.67 14.48 -14.32
CA ASN A 215 -19.99 15.32 -13.37
C ASN A 215 -18.48 15.41 -13.69
N PRO A 216 -17.94 16.59 -14.10
CA PRO A 216 -16.52 16.75 -14.34
C PRO A 216 -15.65 16.49 -13.10
N PHE A 217 -16.24 16.60 -11.91
CA PHE A 217 -15.57 16.29 -10.65
C PHE A 217 -15.73 14.83 -10.21
N ALA A 218 -16.32 13.96 -11.02
CA ALA A 218 -16.53 12.55 -10.69
C ALA A 218 -15.24 11.83 -10.30
N VAL A 219 -14.14 12.13 -11.00
CA VAL A 219 -12.82 11.49 -10.73
C VAL A 219 -12.25 11.88 -9.37
N PRO A 220 -12.09 13.17 -9.00
CA PRO A 220 -11.63 13.56 -7.67
C PRO A 220 -12.54 13.06 -6.54
N ILE A 221 -13.85 13.14 -6.77
CA ILE A 221 -14.84 12.69 -5.77
C ILE A 221 -14.74 11.18 -5.57
N ALA A 222 -14.63 10.40 -6.64
CA ALA A 222 -14.44 8.95 -6.57
C ALA A 222 -13.16 8.59 -5.81
N ALA A 223 -12.05 9.30 -6.04
CA ALA A 223 -10.81 9.12 -5.30
C ALA A 223 -11.00 9.35 -3.79
N ILE A 224 -11.72 10.42 -3.40
CA ILE A 224 -12.02 10.71 -1.99
C ILE A 224 -12.95 9.67 -1.38
N ILE A 225 -13.98 9.23 -2.10
CA ILE A 225 -14.92 8.20 -1.64
C ILE A 225 -14.20 6.85 -1.47
N GLY A 226 -13.19 6.55 -2.28
CA GLY A 226 -12.36 5.36 -2.14
C GLY A 226 -11.67 5.27 -0.76
N VAL A 227 -11.24 6.40 -0.20
CA VAL A 227 -10.52 6.45 1.09
C VAL A 227 -11.27 5.78 2.25
N PRO A 228 -12.52 6.15 2.54
CA PRO A 228 -13.28 5.55 3.63
C PRO A 228 -13.84 4.17 3.31
N LEU A 229 -14.00 3.82 2.03
CA LEU A 229 -14.60 2.56 1.63
C LEU A 229 -13.76 1.34 2.01
N TYR A 230 -12.46 1.52 2.27
CA TYR A 230 -11.56 0.41 2.64
C TYR A 230 -11.82 -0.87 1.83
N ILE A 231 -11.95 -0.73 0.54
CA ILE A 231 -12.17 -1.87 -0.34
C ILE A 231 -10.79 -2.40 -0.72
N ARG A 232 -10.55 -3.68 -0.46
CA ARG A 232 -9.33 -4.34 -0.98
C ARG A 232 -9.33 -4.20 -2.50
N ALA A 233 -8.18 -3.94 -3.08
CA ALA A 233 -8.05 -3.74 -4.52
C ALA A 233 -8.61 -4.92 -5.34
N GLU A 234 -8.53 -6.13 -4.81
CA GLU A 234 -9.08 -7.35 -5.39
C GLU A 234 -10.62 -7.30 -5.50
N THR A 235 -11.30 -6.70 -4.53
CA THR A 235 -12.77 -6.54 -4.55
C THR A 235 -13.19 -5.22 -5.20
N ALA A 236 -12.31 -4.21 -5.19
CA ALA A 236 -12.58 -2.90 -5.79
C ALA A 236 -12.79 -2.98 -7.30
N ILE A 237 -12.04 -3.84 -8.00
CA ILE A 237 -12.13 -3.97 -9.45
C ILE A 237 -13.47 -4.59 -9.89
N PRO A 238 -13.94 -5.73 -9.35
CA PRO A 238 -15.27 -6.26 -9.67
C PRO A 238 -16.40 -5.28 -9.33
N ILE A 239 -16.32 -4.59 -8.19
CA ILE A 239 -17.28 -3.55 -7.82
C ILE A 239 -17.23 -2.39 -8.83
N GLY A 240 -16.05 -1.97 -9.23
CA GLY A 240 -15.84 -0.94 -10.24
C GLY A 240 -16.46 -1.32 -11.57
N VAL A 241 -16.28 -2.56 -12.05
CA VAL A 241 -16.92 -3.08 -13.27
C VAL A 241 -18.44 -3.09 -13.16
N ALA A 242 -18.98 -3.47 -12.01
CA ALA A 242 -20.41 -3.40 -11.74
C ALA A 242 -20.94 -1.94 -11.76
N LEU A 243 -20.16 -1.00 -11.21
CA LEU A 243 -20.49 0.43 -11.24
C LEU A 243 -20.40 1.02 -12.66
N MET A 244 -19.44 0.56 -13.49
CA MET A 244 -19.38 0.90 -14.91
C MET A 244 -20.63 0.44 -15.65
N GLY A 245 -21.13 -0.77 -15.36
CA GLY A 245 -22.40 -1.27 -15.90
C GLY A 245 -23.61 -0.42 -15.51
N LYS A 246 -23.52 0.36 -14.42
CA LYS A 246 -24.53 1.32 -13.97
C LYS A 246 -24.30 2.75 -14.48
N GLY A 247 -23.28 3.00 -15.30
CA GLY A 247 -23.01 4.30 -15.93
C GLY A 247 -21.87 5.12 -15.30
N MET A 248 -21.08 4.57 -14.38
CA MET A 248 -19.88 5.25 -13.87
C MET A 248 -18.78 5.27 -14.93
N SER A 249 -18.04 6.40 -15.08
CA SER A 249 -16.92 6.48 -16.03
C SER A 249 -15.76 5.59 -15.58
N ILE A 250 -15.03 5.04 -16.56
CA ILE A 250 -13.87 4.18 -16.30
C ILE A 250 -12.80 4.89 -15.47
N GLY A 251 -12.56 6.18 -15.75
CA GLY A 251 -11.61 6.99 -14.99
C GLY A 251 -12.02 7.21 -13.53
N ALA A 252 -13.32 7.37 -13.26
CA ALA A 252 -13.81 7.46 -11.88
C ALA A 252 -13.66 6.13 -11.14
N VAL A 253 -13.85 5.00 -11.82
CA VAL A 253 -13.60 3.67 -11.25
C VAL A 253 -12.13 3.48 -10.90
N ILE A 254 -11.23 3.83 -11.82
CA ILE A 254 -9.78 3.74 -11.56
C ILE A 254 -9.36 4.65 -10.41
N ALA A 255 -9.90 5.87 -10.34
CA ALA A 255 -9.63 6.79 -9.23
C ALA A 255 -10.14 6.24 -7.89
N LEU A 256 -11.31 5.59 -7.88
CA LEU A 256 -11.87 4.92 -6.70
C LEU A 256 -10.94 3.77 -6.24
N VAL A 257 -10.47 2.95 -7.17
CA VAL A 257 -9.56 1.82 -6.88
C VAL A 257 -8.24 2.32 -6.29
N ILE A 258 -7.62 3.33 -6.91
CA ILE A 258 -6.35 3.91 -6.43
C ILE A 258 -6.55 4.57 -5.06
N GLY A 259 -7.65 5.31 -4.86
CA GLY A 259 -7.99 5.95 -3.60
C GLY A 259 -8.20 4.93 -2.47
N GLY A 260 -8.95 3.88 -2.76
CA GLY A 260 -9.23 2.81 -1.80
C GLY A 260 -8.00 1.94 -1.47
N ALA A 261 -7.16 1.64 -2.49
CA ALA A 261 -5.99 0.80 -2.32
C ALA A 261 -4.79 1.53 -1.70
N GLY A 262 -4.64 2.83 -1.94
CA GLY A 262 -3.43 3.57 -1.52
C GLY A 262 -3.63 4.56 -0.38
N MET A 263 -4.89 4.92 -0.05
CA MET A 263 -5.21 5.92 0.99
C MET A 263 -6.18 5.39 2.04
N ALA A 264 -6.33 4.10 2.19
CA ALA A 264 -7.25 3.52 3.18
C ALA A 264 -6.95 4.01 4.60
N ILE A 265 -7.99 4.21 5.40
CA ILE A 265 -7.86 4.72 6.77
C ILE A 265 -6.90 3.87 7.63
N PRO A 266 -6.93 2.53 7.59
CA PRO A 266 -5.96 1.71 8.31
C PRO A 266 -4.52 1.97 7.87
N GLU A 267 -4.28 2.13 6.58
CA GLU A 267 -2.95 2.42 6.04
C GLU A 267 -2.43 3.77 6.51
N MET A 268 -3.28 4.80 6.46
CA MET A 268 -2.92 6.14 6.96
C MET A 268 -2.62 6.12 8.46
N SER A 269 -3.36 5.35 9.24
CA SER A 269 -3.12 5.21 10.68
C SER A 269 -1.80 4.50 10.96
N MET A 270 -1.47 3.46 10.19
CA MET A 270 -0.20 2.76 10.27
C MET A 270 0.98 3.64 9.83
N LEU A 271 0.85 4.40 8.74
CA LEU A 271 1.83 5.40 8.31
C LEU A 271 2.06 6.46 9.39
N ALA A 272 1.00 6.91 10.06
CA ALA A 272 1.08 7.89 11.14
C ALA A 272 1.81 7.36 12.38
N SER A 273 1.93 6.06 12.57
CA SER A 273 2.73 5.46 13.64
C SER A 273 4.24 5.66 13.41
N ILE A 274 4.69 5.58 12.16
CA ILE A 274 6.10 5.62 11.74
C ILE A 274 6.53 7.02 11.30
N PHE A 275 5.65 7.73 10.61
CA PHE A 275 5.91 9.03 10.01
C PHE A 275 5.22 10.16 10.76
N LYS A 276 5.78 11.37 10.69
CA LYS A 276 5.12 12.59 11.20
C LYS A 276 3.92 12.94 10.32
N LYS A 277 2.90 13.56 10.91
CA LYS A 277 1.65 13.95 10.21
C LYS A 277 1.89 14.67 8.87
N LYS A 278 2.95 15.49 8.78
CA LYS A 278 3.31 16.21 7.54
C LYS A 278 3.69 15.26 6.40
N LEU A 279 4.49 14.22 6.68
CA LEU A 279 4.88 13.25 5.67
C LEU A 279 3.71 12.37 5.24
N VAL A 280 2.88 11.96 6.20
CA VAL A 280 1.64 11.22 5.89
C VAL A 280 0.74 12.04 4.98
N ALA A 281 0.53 13.31 5.28
CA ALA A 281 -0.27 14.22 4.43
C ALA A 281 0.34 14.37 3.02
N MET A 282 1.67 14.43 2.89
CA MET A 282 2.35 14.47 1.60
C MET A 282 2.12 13.17 0.80
N ILE A 283 2.25 12.01 1.45
CA ILE A 283 2.01 10.71 0.80
C ILE A 283 0.55 10.60 0.32
N VAL A 284 -0.40 10.97 1.17
CA VAL A 284 -1.83 11.01 0.82
C VAL A 284 -2.09 11.94 -0.36
N ALA A 285 -1.52 13.14 -0.35
CA ALA A 285 -1.65 14.09 -1.45
C ALA A 285 -1.08 13.53 -2.77
N VAL A 286 0.06 12.84 -2.70
CA VAL A 286 0.70 12.18 -3.85
C VAL A 286 -0.20 11.09 -4.42
N ILE A 287 -0.74 10.22 -3.58
CA ILE A 287 -1.62 9.13 -4.03
C ILE A 287 -2.92 9.72 -4.60
N PHE A 288 -3.48 10.74 -3.96
CA PHE A 288 -4.65 11.45 -4.47
C PHE A 288 -4.40 12.06 -5.85
N LEU A 289 -3.26 12.75 -6.04
CA LEU A 289 -2.86 13.28 -7.33
C LEU A 289 -2.70 12.17 -8.37
N THR A 290 -2.09 11.05 -7.99
CA THR A 290 -1.96 9.87 -8.86
C THR A 290 -3.32 9.34 -9.27
N ALA A 291 -4.28 9.24 -8.34
CA ALA A 291 -5.64 8.80 -8.62
C ALA A 291 -6.35 9.73 -9.61
N VAL A 292 -6.24 11.04 -9.38
CA VAL A 292 -6.87 12.07 -10.24
C VAL A 292 -6.25 12.08 -11.63
N ILE A 293 -4.92 12.08 -11.72
CA ILE A 293 -4.19 12.05 -13.01
C ILE A 293 -4.54 10.78 -13.78
N SER A 294 -4.49 9.62 -13.12
CA SER A 294 -4.84 8.35 -13.74
C SER A 294 -6.29 8.36 -14.22
N GLY A 295 -7.22 8.82 -13.40
CA GLY A 295 -8.64 8.84 -13.75
C GLY A 295 -8.96 9.70 -14.97
N TYR A 296 -8.41 10.92 -15.05
CA TYR A 296 -8.60 11.78 -16.21
C TYR A 296 -7.91 11.22 -17.46
N LEU A 297 -6.70 10.69 -17.33
CA LEU A 297 -6.01 10.06 -18.46
C LEU A 297 -6.78 8.84 -19.00
N PHE A 298 -7.39 8.06 -18.13
CA PHE A 298 -8.24 6.94 -18.56
C PHE A 298 -9.48 7.42 -19.33
N ASN A 299 -10.14 8.49 -18.89
CA ASN A 299 -11.29 9.06 -19.60
C ASN A 299 -10.92 9.68 -20.98
N ILE A 300 -9.64 10.04 -21.19
CA ILE A 300 -9.16 10.59 -22.46
C ILE A 300 -8.69 9.49 -23.42
N LEU A 301 -8.10 8.41 -22.90
CA LEU A 301 -7.43 7.39 -23.70
C LEU A 301 -8.32 6.19 -24.04
N LEU A 302 -9.40 6.00 -23.30
CA LEU A 302 -10.38 4.92 -23.44
C LEU A 302 -11.77 5.44 -23.66
#